data_342ae6a5f901b60bd6daa48313cd3f13
#
_entry.id   342ae6a5f901b60bd6daa48313cd3f13
#
_cell.length_a   1.000
_cell.length_b   1.000
_cell.length_c   1.000
_cell.angle_alpha   90.00
_cell.angle_beta   90.00
_cell.angle_gamma   90.00
#
_symmetry.space_group_name_H-M   'P 1'
#
loop_
_entity.id
_entity.type
_entity.pdbx_description
1 polymer ?
#
loop_
_entity_poly.entity_id
_entity_poly.type
_entity_poly.pdbx_seq_one_letter_code
_entity_poly.pdbx_strand_id
1 'polypeptide(L)'
;MTNKLLDALAQAETVAITGHVNPDGDCVGSCMGMYLYLKENYPGIRADVYLKDVRESFSYIEDLDKARERFELGDKYDLLLLFDVSSRDRICVSQEILHSCARSVCVDHHVTNPGLGEENVIVPEASSTCEVLFGLLEEEKISKAAAEALYTGIAHDTGMFHHSCTSGKTMRIAGTLMEKGIDFTRIADVSFYTKTYRQNQIMGRTILESIMLLDGKCIVGVVSQRVMEFYGVTPKDLDGIVDQLRVTRGVEVAIFLYAVGTQEYKVSMRSNGGVDVSAVAQSFGGGGHVRAAGCTM
;
A
#
# COMPACT_ATOMS: atom_id res chain seq x y z
N MET A 1 2.89 22.01 18.26
CA MET A 1 1.64 21.61 17.56
C MET A 1 0.99 20.51 18.39
N THR A 2 -0.31 20.59 18.63
CA THR A 2 -1.06 19.50 19.30
C THR A 2 -1.02 18.25 18.43
N ASN A 3 -0.78 17.09 19.03
CA ASN A 3 -0.80 15.82 18.34
C ASN A 3 -2.25 15.30 18.28
N LYS A 4 -2.94 15.64 17.21
CA LYS A 4 -4.36 15.32 17.01
C LYS A 4 -4.68 13.83 17.21
N LEU A 5 -3.78 12.94 16.80
CA LEU A 5 -3.97 11.50 16.97
C LEU A 5 -3.95 11.12 18.45
N LEU A 6 -2.93 11.54 19.21
CA LEU A 6 -2.83 11.24 20.63
C LEU A 6 -3.92 11.94 21.45
N ASP A 7 -4.30 13.15 21.08
CA ASP A 7 -5.40 13.88 21.73
C ASP A 7 -6.76 13.18 21.53
N ALA A 8 -6.99 12.58 20.35
CA ALA A 8 -8.19 11.80 20.07
C ALA A 8 -8.20 10.46 20.83
N LEU A 9 -7.06 9.80 20.91
CA LEU A 9 -6.90 8.54 21.65
C LEU A 9 -7.11 8.70 23.15
N ALA A 10 -6.67 9.81 23.74
CA ALA A 10 -6.83 10.09 25.17
C ALA A 10 -8.31 10.15 25.63
N GLN A 11 -9.25 10.20 24.70
CA GLN A 11 -10.68 10.29 24.96
C GLN A 11 -11.47 9.10 24.40
N ALA A 12 -10.81 8.02 23.97
CA ALA A 12 -11.43 6.85 23.37
C ALA A 12 -11.21 5.61 24.24
N GLU A 13 -12.26 4.82 24.42
CA GLU A 13 -12.20 3.47 25.01
C GLU A 13 -12.26 2.39 23.91
N THR A 14 -12.85 2.73 22.76
CA THR A 14 -13.01 1.81 21.64
C THR A 14 -12.55 2.46 20.33
N VAL A 15 -11.67 1.79 19.60
CA VAL A 15 -11.06 2.29 18.37
C VAL A 15 -11.24 1.29 17.22
N ALA A 16 -11.79 1.76 16.11
CA ALA A 16 -11.74 1.05 14.84
C ALA A 16 -10.58 1.58 13.99
N ILE A 17 -9.84 0.68 13.35
CA ILE A 17 -8.71 1.01 12.48
C ILE A 17 -8.99 0.41 11.12
N THR A 18 -8.86 1.18 10.04
CA THR A 18 -9.02 0.69 8.67
C THR A 18 -8.21 1.49 7.67
N GLY A 19 -8.03 0.93 6.49
CA GLY A 19 -7.33 1.52 5.36
C GLY A 19 -8.07 1.35 4.05
N HIS A 20 -7.34 1.28 2.93
CA HIS A 20 -7.95 1.17 1.61
C HIS A 20 -8.21 -0.28 1.16
N VAL A 21 -9.11 -0.45 0.17
CA VAL A 21 -9.36 -1.74 -0.52
C VAL A 21 -8.11 -2.26 -1.21
N ASN A 22 -7.91 -3.58 -1.22
CA ASN A 22 -6.70 -4.23 -1.71
C ASN A 22 -5.44 -3.64 -1.06
N PRO A 23 -5.32 -3.74 0.27
CA PRO A 23 -4.28 -3.06 1.03
C PRO A 23 -2.90 -3.52 0.59
N ASP A 24 -2.03 -2.55 0.39
CA ASP A 24 -0.60 -2.76 0.14
C ASP A 24 0.21 -2.73 1.44
N GLY A 25 1.54 -2.66 1.33
CA GLY A 25 2.41 -2.69 2.50
C GLY A 25 2.25 -1.49 3.41
N ASP A 26 1.96 -0.29 2.88
CA ASP A 26 1.80 0.92 3.70
C ASP A 26 0.46 0.93 4.43
N CYS A 27 -0.60 0.53 3.75
CA CYS A 27 -1.92 0.39 4.36
C CYS A 27 -1.92 -0.66 5.48
N VAL A 28 -1.36 -1.86 5.23
CA VAL A 28 -1.25 -2.91 6.26
C VAL A 28 -0.32 -2.47 7.38
N GLY A 29 0.84 -1.90 7.04
CA GLY A 29 1.85 -1.47 7.98
C GLY A 29 1.37 -0.37 8.93
N SER A 30 0.66 0.63 8.42
CA SER A 30 0.11 1.72 9.23
C SER A 30 -1.04 1.26 10.13
N CYS A 31 -1.97 0.45 9.60
CA CYS A 31 -3.07 -0.10 10.40
C CYS A 31 -2.57 -1.02 11.52
N MET A 32 -1.72 -1.99 11.18
CA MET A 32 -1.19 -2.94 12.17
C MET A 32 -0.17 -2.30 13.11
N GLY A 33 0.66 -1.38 12.62
CA GLY A 33 1.60 -0.63 13.46
C GLY A 33 0.88 0.15 14.54
N MET A 34 -0.23 0.83 14.19
CA MET A 34 -1.07 1.53 15.15
C MET A 34 -1.77 0.58 16.12
N TYR A 35 -2.31 -0.53 15.62
CA TYR A 35 -2.96 -1.55 16.46
C TYR A 35 -2.00 -2.12 17.51
N LEU A 36 -0.80 -2.52 17.10
CA LEU A 36 0.23 -3.08 17.99
C LEU A 36 0.70 -2.04 19.00
N TYR A 37 0.87 -0.79 18.57
CA TYR A 37 1.21 0.31 19.47
C TYR A 37 0.13 0.52 20.54
N LEU A 38 -1.17 0.51 20.18
CA LEU A 38 -2.27 0.62 21.14
C LEU A 38 -2.33 -0.56 22.08
N LYS A 39 -2.24 -1.78 21.56
CA LYS A 39 -2.27 -3.02 22.34
C LYS A 39 -1.26 -3.02 23.48
N GLU A 40 -0.07 -2.48 23.24
CA GLU A 40 1.02 -2.48 24.21
C GLU A 40 1.00 -1.30 25.18
N ASN A 41 0.64 -0.12 24.71
CA ASN A 41 0.78 1.10 25.49
C ASN A 41 -0.53 1.62 26.08
N TYR A 42 -1.68 1.17 25.54
CA TYR A 42 -3.02 1.63 25.95
C TYR A 42 -3.95 0.43 26.21
N PRO A 43 -3.66 -0.41 27.22
CA PRO A 43 -4.42 -1.65 27.48
C PRO A 43 -5.89 -1.39 27.87
N GLY A 44 -6.26 -0.16 28.18
CA GLY A 44 -7.65 0.26 28.41
C GLY A 44 -8.43 0.53 27.12
N ILE A 45 -7.78 0.61 25.97
CA ILE A 45 -8.43 0.82 24.68
C ILE A 45 -8.66 -0.53 23.99
N ARG A 46 -9.91 -0.83 23.66
CA ARG A 46 -10.22 -1.93 22.74
C ARG A 46 -10.06 -1.45 21.30
N ALA A 47 -9.10 -2.00 20.60
CA ALA A 47 -8.86 -1.71 19.19
C ALA A 47 -9.21 -2.90 18.29
N ASP A 48 -9.97 -2.65 17.22
CA ASP A 48 -10.28 -3.64 16.18
C ASP A 48 -9.76 -3.12 14.82
N VAL A 49 -9.03 -3.98 14.07
CA VAL A 49 -8.53 -3.67 12.73
C VAL A 49 -9.44 -4.28 11.68
N TYR A 50 -9.77 -3.50 10.67
CA TYR A 50 -10.58 -3.92 9.53
C TYR A 50 -9.77 -3.83 8.24
N LEU A 51 -9.33 -4.98 7.75
CA LEU A 51 -8.59 -5.14 6.49
C LEU A 51 -9.13 -6.34 5.73
N LYS A 52 -9.27 -6.23 4.42
CA LYS A 52 -9.80 -7.28 3.57
C LYS A 52 -8.85 -7.56 2.41
N ASP A 53 -8.80 -8.83 1.98
CA ASP A 53 -7.97 -9.26 0.85
C ASP A 53 -6.47 -8.97 1.04
N VAL A 54 -5.99 -9.02 2.30
CA VAL A 54 -4.57 -8.83 2.63
C VAL A 54 -3.73 -9.92 1.98
N ARG A 55 -2.59 -9.55 1.41
CA ARG A 55 -1.67 -10.52 0.78
C ARG A 55 -1.03 -11.42 1.84
N GLU A 56 -0.91 -12.71 1.53
CA GLU A 56 -0.25 -13.70 2.39
C GLU A 56 1.20 -13.33 2.74
N SER A 57 1.87 -12.59 1.85
CA SER A 57 3.24 -12.12 2.06
C SER A 57 3.41 -11.19 3.28
N PHE A 58 2.33 -10.68 3.86
CA PHE A 58 2.35 -9.88 5.09
C PHE A 58 2.04 -10.70 6.35
N SER A 59 1.80 -12.01 6.24
CA SER A 59 1.40 -12.87 7.36
C SER A 59 2.42 -12.97 8.51
N TYR A 60 3.64 -12.46 8.31
CA TYR A 60 4.64 -12.35 9.37
C TYR A 60 4.38 -11.21 10.36
N ILE A 61 3.52 -10.25 10.02
CA ILE A 61 3.15 -9.15 10.91
C ILE A 61 2.31 -9.71 12.05
N GLU A 62 2.74 -9.44 13.28
CA GLU A 62 2.07 -9.94 14.48
C GLU A 62 0.59 -9.56 14.50
N ASP A 63 -0.27 -10.50 14.90
CA ASP A 63 -1.72 -10.33 15.05
C ASP A 63 -2.47 -9.95 13.75
N LEU A 64 -1.85 -10.02 12.58
CA LEU A 64 -2.54 -9.74 11.32
C LEU A 64 -3.73 -10.67 11.08
N ASP A 65 -3.66 -11.91 11.58
CA ASP A 65 -4.76 -12.88 11.54
C ASP A 65 -5.99 -12.48 12.37
N LYS A 66 -5.85 -11.50 13.27
CA LYS A 66 -6.95 -10.92 14.05
C LYS A 66 -7.67 -9.80 13.30
N ALA A 67 -7.16 -9.34 12.16
CA ALA A 67 -7.84 -8.35 11.34
C ALA A 67 -9.19 -8.88 10.84
N ARG A 68 -10.23 -8.07 10.99
CA ARG A 68 -11.61 -8.41 10.60
C ARG A 68 -11.85 -7.97 9.15
N GLU A 69 -12.43 -8.84 8.35
CA GLU A 69 -12.73 -8.54 6.95
C GLU A 69 -14.04 -7.76 6.74
N ARG A 70 -14.90 -7.74 7.76
CA ARG A 70 -16.24 -7.14 7.67
C ARG A 70 -16.54 -6.32 8.91
N PHE A 71 -17.11 -5.15 8.67
CA PHE A 71 -17.77 -4.36 9.69
C PHE A 71 -19.18 -4.90 9.92
N GLU A 72 -19.55 -5.17 11.17
CA GLU A 72 -20.89 -5.67 11.51
C GLU A 72 -21.79 -4.53 11.93
N LEU A 73 -23.04 -4.54 11.43
CA LEU A 73 -24.08 -3.60 11.84
C LEU A 73 -24.34 -3.78 13.34
N GLY A 74 -23.97 -2.76 14.11
CA GLY A 74 -24.13 -2.78 15.58
C GLY A 74 -22.82 -2.56 16.32
N ASP A 75 -21.67 -2.73 15.68
CA ASP A 75 -20.38 -2.29 16.22
C ASP A 75 -20.38 -0.76 16.34
N LYS A 76 -20.01 -0.27 17.50
CA LYS A 76 -19.86 1.16 17.79
C LYS A 76 -18.48 1.43 18.34
N TYR A 77 -17.88 2.52 17.88
CA TYR A 77 -16.57 2.95 18.31
C TYR A 77 -16.58 4.43 18.67
N ASP A 78 -15.78 4.78 19.66
CA ASP A 78 -15.57 6.18 20.03
C ASP A 78 -14.73 6.90 18.97
N LEU A 79 -13.80 6.15 18.34
CA LEU A 79 -12.86 6.71 17.39
C LEU A 79 -12.64 5.76 16.20
N LEU A 80 -12.68 6.32 15.00
CA LEU A 80 -12.23 5.70 13.77
C LEU A 80 -10.87 6.27 13.36
N LEU A 81 -9.90 5.41 13.13
CA LEU A 81 -8.62 5.75 12.50
C LEU A 81 -8.61 5.25 11.06
N LEU A 82 -8.44 6.20 10.15
CA LEU A 82 -8.31 5.94 8.71
C LEU A 82 -6.85 6.14 8.31
N PHE A 83 -6.21 5.09 7.82
CA PHE A 83 -4.82 5.14 7.36
C PHE A 83 -4.74 4.86 5.87
N ASP A 84 -3.95 5.67 5.17
CA ASP A 84 -3.57 5.43 3.79
C ASP A 84 -4.77 5.30 2.83
N VAL A 85 -5.72 6.22 2.94
CA VAL A 85 -6.96 6.22 2.13
C VAL A 85 -7.13 7.53 1.40
N SER A 86 -6.95 7.53 0.08
CA SER A 86 -7.03 8.73 -0.76
C SER A 86 -8.46 9.20 -1.08
N SER A 87 -9.48 8.33 -0.93
CA SER A 87 -10.89 8.66 -1.25
C SER A 87 -11.87 7.73 -0.52
N ARG A 88 -13.12 8.18 -0.32
CA ARG A 88 -14.14 7.44 0.42
C ARG A 88 -14.51 6.09 -0.19
N ASP A 89 -14.56 6.02 -1.51
CA ASP A 89 -14.89 4.81 -2.26
C ASP A 89 -13.81 3.73 -2.14
N ARG A 90 -12.61 4.10 -1.70
CA ARG A 90 -11.51 3.18 -1.44
C ARG A 90 -11.44 2.65 -0.02
N ILE A 91 -12.29 3.08 0.90
CA ILE A 91 -12.29 2.53 2.27
C ILE A 91 -12.57 1.02 2.21
N CYS A 92 -11.74 0.24 2.91
CA CYS A 92 -11.68 -1.21 2.82
C CYS A 92 -12.98 -1.92 3.21
N VAL A 93 -13.71 -1.35 4.14
CA VAL A 93 -14.97 -1.89 4.66
C VAL A 93 -16.15 -0.99 4.30
N SER A 94 -17.37 -1.42 4.65
CA SER A 94 -18.58 -0.62 4.43
C SER A 94 -18.41 0.81 4.94
N GLN A 95 -18.84 1.78 4.14
CA GLN A 95 -18.85 3.19 4.55
C GLN A 95 -19.73 3.47 5.78
N GLU A 96 -20.54 2.52 6.20
CA GLU A 96 -21.32 2.59 7.44
C GLU A 96 -20.43 2.77 8.66
N ILE A 97 -19.17 2.30 8.63
CA ILE A 97 -18.18 2.52 9.70
C ILE A 97 -17.97 4.01 9.98
N LEU A 98 -18.02 4.86 8.95
CA LEU A 98 -17.86 6.31 9.08
C LEU A 98 -18.98 6.95 9.92
N HIS A 99 -20.17 6.33 9.92
CA HIS A 99 -21.36 6.83 10.63
C HIS A 99 -21.56 6.15 11.98
N SER A 100 -20.86 5.04 12.24
CA SER A 100 -20.96 4.29 13.49
C SER A 100 -19.94 4.73 14.55
N CYS A 101 -19.00 5.59 14.18
CA CYS A 101 -17.98 6.13 15.07
C CYS A 101 -18.32 7.55 15.49
N ALA A 102 -18.06 7.88 16.77
CA ALA A 102 -18.37 9.20 17.31
C ALA A 102 -17.41 10.27 16.76
N ARG A 103 -16.16 9.88 16.45
CA ARG A 103 -15.11 10.76 15.90
C ARG A 103 -14.26 10.00 14.90
N SER A 104 -13.53 10.75 14.06
CA SER A 104 -12.60 10.16 13.10
C SER A 104 -11.34 10.98 12.90
N VAL A 105 -10.21 10.28 12.80
CA VAL A 105 -8.90 10.85 12.42
C VAL A 105 -8.39 10.13 11.18
N CYS A 106 -8.02 10.90 10.16
CA CYS A 106 -7.36 10.38 8.97
C CYS A 106 -5.89 10.77 8.99
N VAL A 107 -5.02 9.79 8.82
CA VAL A 107 -3.57 9.98 8.64
C VAL A 107 -3.17 9.43 7.28
N ASP A 108 -2.58 10.27 6.44
CA ASP A 108 -2.31 9.92 5.04
C ASP A 108 -1.16 10.74 4.44
N HIS A 109 -0.61 10.27 3.33
CA HIS A 109 0.38 10.98 2.55
C HIS A 109 -0.07 11.26 1.10
N HIS A 110 -1.26 10.84 0.70
CA HIS A 110 -1.75 11.07 -0.66
C HIS A 110 -2.08 12.55 -0.91
N VAL A 111 -1.49 13.14 -1.97
CA VAL A 111 -1.78 14.51 -2.43
C VAL A 111 -3.26 14.72 -2.74
N THR A 112 -3.95 13.66 -3.18
CA THR A 112 -5.36 13.72 -3.62
C THR A 112 -6.36 13.53 -2.49
N ASN A 113 -5.92 13.27 -1.25
CA ASN A 113 -6.81 13.11 -0.12
C ASN A 113 -7.50 14.44 0.24
N PRO A 114 -8.85 14.52 0.18
CA PRO A 114 -9.59 15.75 0.47
C PRO A 114 -9.81 16.04 1.97
N GLY A 115 -9.32 15.13 2.86
CA GLY A 115 -9.66 15.11 4.27
C GLY A 115 -10.89 14.24 4.53
N LEU A 116 -10.66 12.96 4.87
CA LEU A 116 -11.73 11.97 5.05
C LEU A 116 -12.20 11.85 6.49
N GLY A 117 -11.38 12.24 7.46
CA GLY A 117 -11.72 12.28 8.88
C GLY A 117 -12.26 13.66 9.30
N GLU A 118 -12.85 13.72 10.50
CA GLU A 118 -13.14 14.99 11.16
C GLU A 118 -11.83 15.73 11.45
N GLU A 119 -10.81 15.02 11.89
CA GLU A 119 -9.45 15.50 11.98
C GLU A 119 -8.56 14.81 10.94
N ASN A 120 -7.63 15.56 10.36
CA ASN A 120 -6.78 15.07 9.29
C ASN A 120 -5.32 15.47 9.54
N VAL A 121 -4.43 14.49 9.33
CA VAL A 121 -2.98 14.67 9.29
C VAL A 121 -2.51 14.14 7.94
N ILE A 122 -2.48 15.03 6.95
CA ILE A 122 -2.11 14.69 5.58
C ILE A 122 -0.77 15.35 5.30
N VAL A 123 0.25 14.54 4.96
CA VAL A 123 1.63 14.99 4.74
C VAL A 123 2.14 14.49 3.39
N PRO A 124 1.83 15.17 2.29
CA PRO A 124 2.17 14.71 0.93
C PRO A 124 3.67 14.56 0.64
N GLU A 125 4.51 15.21 1.44
CA GLU A 125 5.97 15.14 1.32
C GLU A 125 6.57 13.90 2.01
N ALA A 126 5.78 13.20 2.84
CA ALA A 126 6.22 11.96 3.47
C ALA A 126 6.31 10.83 2.44
N SER A 127 7.22 9.90 2.65
CA SER A 127 7.42 8.76 1.76
C SER A 127 6.27 7.76 1.83
N SER A 128 5.52 7.75 2.94
CA SER A 128 4.46 6.80 3.24
C SER A 128 3.62 7.29 4.41
N THR A 129 2.43 6.73 4.59
CA THR A 129 1.58 6.92 5.77
C THR A 129 2.27 6.41 7.03
N CYS A 130 3.05 5.31 6.94
CA CYS A 130 3.87 4.81 8.04
C CYS A 130 4.94 5.81 8.50
N GLU A 131 5.55 6.57 7.59
CA GLU A 131 6.45 7.66 7.96
C GLU A 131 5.73 8.78 8.72
N VAL A 132 4.52 9.13 8.28
CA VAL A 132 3.68 10.13 8.98
C VAL A 132 3.32 9.62 10.37
N LEU A 133 2.84 8.39 10.45
CA LEU A 133 2.44 7.76 11.71
C LEU A 133 3.60 7.66 12.70
N PHE A 134 4.80 7.25 12.26
CA PHE A 134 5.99 7.24 13.11
C PHE A 134 6.23 8.60 13.78
N GLY A 135 6.06 9.69 13.05
CA GLY A 135 6.22 11.06 13.57
C GLY A 135 5.14 11.51 14.57
N LEU A 136 4.04 10.76 14.68
CA LEU A 136 2.96 11.01 15.62
C LEU A 136 3.04 10.14 16.88
N LEU A 137 3.80 9.05 16.84
CA LEU A 137 3.99 8.14 17.97
C LEU A 137 5.17 8.55 18.85
N GLU A 138 5.16 8.10 20.10
CA GLU A 138 6.31 8.23 21.00
C GLU A 138 7.31 7.11 20.65
N GLU A 139 8.46 7.49 20.11
CA GLU A 139 9.47 6.57 19.57
C GLU A 139 9.88 5.48 20.58
N GLU A 140 10.05 5.85 21.84
CA GLU A 140 10.47 4.93 22.91
C GLU A 140 9.42 3.83 23.19
N LYS A 141 8.15 4.12 22.88
CA LYS A 141 7.02 3.20 23.05
C LYS A 141 6.75 2.31 21.84
N ILE A 142 7.47 2.51 20.74
CA ILE A 142 7.35 1.65 19.56
C ILE A 142 8.08 0.34 19.85
N SER A 143 7.33 -0.74 19.96
CA SER A 143 7.87 -2.08 20.13
C SER A 143 8.49 -2.63 18.86
N LYS A 144 9.16 -3.77 18.98
CA LYS A 144 9.67 -4.51 17.81
C LYS A 144 8.54 -4.87 16.84
N ALA A 145 7.40 -5.36 17.34
CA ALA A 145 6.28 -5.78 16.50
C ALA A 145 5.67 -4.59 15.72
N ALA A 146 5.43 -3.47 16.42
CA ALA A 146 4.97 -2.24 15.78
C ALA A 146 6.01 -1.69 14.77
N ALA A 147 7.30 -1.79 15.09
CA ALA A 147 8.39 -1.39 14.20
C ALA A 147 8.46 -2.24 12.93
N GLU A 148 8.23 -3.55 13.01
CA GLU A 148 8.15 -4.44 11.83
C GLU A 148 7.02 -4.03 10.88
N ALA A 149 5.85 -3.70 11.42
CA ALA A 149 4.72 -3.23 10.63
C ALA A 149 5.02 -1.87 9.96
N LEU A 150 5.50 -0.87 10.72
CA LEU A 150 5.84 0.45 10.20
C LEU A 150 6.96 0.40 9.15
N TYR A 151 8.02 -0.40 9.41
CA TYR A 151 9.11 -0.58 8.45
C TYR A 151 8.60 -1.20 7.14
N THR A 152 7.68 -2.17 7.23
CA THR A 152 7.07 -2.79 6.05
C THR A 152 6.40 -1.73 5.17
N GLY A 153 5.61 -0.83 5.74
CA GLY A 153 4.95 0.23 4.96
C GLY A 153 5.95 1.16 4.29
N ILE A 154 6.92 1.67 5.04
CA ILE A 154 7.96 2.55 4.49
C ILE A 154 8.73 1.85 3.36
N ALA A 155 9.12 0.59 3.56
CA ALA A 155 9.86 -0.18 2.56
C ALA A 155 9.06 -0.40 1.28
N HIS A 156 7.76 -0.67 1.39
CA HIS A 156 6.89 -0.89 0.23
C HIS A 156 6.68 0.37 -0.59
N ASP A 157 6.29 1.47 0.02
CA ASP A 157 6.01 2.74 -0.67
C ASP A 157 7.25 3.39 -1.29
N THR A 158 8.39 3.18 -0.67
CA THR A 158 9.68 3.62 -1.20
C THR A 158 10.28 2.65 -2.23
N GLY A 159 9.63 1.52 -2.51
CA GLY A 159 10.18 0.47 -3.35
C GLY A 159 11.55 0.00 -2.85
N MET A 160 11.63 -0.37 -1.58
CA MET A 160 12.87 -0.68 -0.88
C MET A 160 13.90 0.48 -0.95
N PHE A 161 13.41 1.69 -0.67
CA PHE A 161 14.21 2.93 -0.65
C PHE A 161 14.78 3.36 -2.01
N HIS A 162 14.21 2.84 -3.10
CA HIS A 162 14.64 3.14 -4.46
C HIS A 162 13.88 4.32 -5.09
N HIS A 163 12.64 4.58 -4.66
CA HIS A 163 11.80 5.63 -5.25
C HIS A 163 12.21 7.03 -4.78
N SER A 164 11.88 8.04 -5.60
CA SER A 164 12.25 9.45 -5.36
C SER A 164 11.57 10.09 -4.15
N CYS A 165 10.53 9.47 -3.59
CA CYS A 165 9.93 9.88 -2.32
C CYS A 165 10.81 9.56 -1.11
N THR A 166 11.84 8.71 -1.27
CA THR A 166 12.80 8.39 -0.21
C THR A 166 13.64 9.62 0.13
N SER A 167 13.56 10.08 1.37
CA SER A 167 14.30 11.23 1.87
C SER A 167 15.33 10.84 2.94
N GLY A 168 16.20 11.78 3.32
CA GLY A 168 17.09 11.57 4.47
C GLY A 168 16.32 11.39 5.79
N LYS A 169 15.10 11.93 5.91
CA LYS A 169 14.20 11.69 7.05
C LYS A 169 13.70 10.25 7.03
N THR A 170 13.21 9.77 5.89
CA THR A 170 12.77 8.39 5.67
C THR A 170 13.85 7.39 6.09
N MET A 171 15.10 7.60 5.65
CA MET A 171 16.22 6.72 5.99
C MET A 171 16.56 6.72 7.48
N ARG A 172 16.47 7.86 8.16
CA ARG A 172 16.68 7.92 9.62
C ARG A 172 15.60 7.15 10.36
N ILE A 173 14.32 7.34 9.99
CA ILE A 173 13.20 6.60 10.59
C ILE A 173 13.38 5.09 10.36
N ALA A 174 13.70 4.67 9.14
CA ALA A 174 13.98 3.26 8.86
C ALA A 174 15.13 2.72 9.73
N GLY A 175 16.20 3.49 9.91
CA GLY A 175 17.31 3.15 10.81
C GLY A 175 16.85 2.97 12.26
N THR A 176 16.06 3.92 12.78
CA THR A 176 15.49 3.82 14.13
C THR A 176 14.61 2.57 14.30
N LEU A 177 13.77 2.26 13.30
CA LEU A 177 12.95 1.05 13.32
C LEU A 177 13.82 -0.23 13.30
N MET A 178 14.93 -0.23 12.55
CA MET A 178 15.89 -1.34 12.55
C MET A 178 16.57 -1.52 13.91
N GLU A 179 16.88 -0.43 14.63
CA GLU A 179 17.45 -0.46 15.99
C GLU A 179 16.49 -1.12 17.01
N LYS A 180 15.18 -1.21 16.73
CA LYS A 180 14.23 -2.00 17.53
C LYS A 180 14.43 -3.52 17.39
N GLY A 181 15.39 -3.96 16.58
CA GLY A 181 15.77 -5.37 16.42
C GLY A 181 14.84 -6.16 15.48
N ILE A 182 14.22 -5.48 14.51
CA ILE A 182 13.42 -6.12 13.46
C ILE A 182 14.30 -6.97 12.54
N ASP A 183 13.72 -8.00 11.95
CA ASP A 183 14.38 -8.77 10.88
C ASP A 183 14.07 -8.16 9.51
N PHE A 184 14.73 -7.04 9.22
CA PHE A 184 14.50 -6.28 7.98
C PHE A 184 14.84 -7.10 6.72
N THR A 185 15.77 -8.04 6.80
CA THR A 185 16.10 -8.94 5.69
C THR A 185 14.93 -9.87 5.38
N ARG A 186 14.37 -10.51 6.41
CA ARG A 186 13.18 -11.33 6.26
C ARG A 186 12.00 -10.51 5.71
N ILE A 187 11.78 -9.29 6.23
CA ILE A 187 10.71 -8.40 5.74
C ILE A 187 10.88 -8.15 4.24
N ALA A 188 12.09 -7.76 3.81
CA ALA A 188 12.39 -7.51 2.41
C ALA A 188 12.16 -8.75 1.54
N ASP A 189 12.69 -9.89 1.95
CA ASP A 189 12.58 -11.13 1.19
C ASP A 189 11.13 -11.58 1.06
N VAL A 190 10.41 -11.71 2.19
CA VAL A 190 9.06 -12.31 2.19
C VAL A 190 8.03 -11.39 1.56
N SER A 191 8.08 -10.08 1.85
CA SER A 191 7.01 -9.18 1.42
C SER A 191 7.25 -8.52 0.06
N PHE A 192 8.51 -8.42 -0.38
CA PHE A 192 8.86 -7.65 -1.58
C PHE A 192 9.53 -8.47 -2.68
N TYR A 193 10.58 -9.23 -2.36
CA TYR A 193 11.41 -9.90 -3.37
C TYR A 193 10.98 -11.32 -3.70
N THR A 194 10.50 -12.10 -2.73
CA THR A 194 10.16 -13.51 -2.98
C THR A 194 8.98 -13.63 -3.95
N LYS A 195 9.17 -14.44 -4.96
CA LYS A 195 8.16 -14.78 -5.97
C LYS A 195 8.02 -16.31 -6.02
N THR A 196 6.82 -16.78 -6.25
CA THR A 196 6.59 -18.20 -6.52
C THR A 196 7.25 -18.61 -7.84
N TYR A 197 7.50 -19.90 -8.02
CA TYR A 197 8.04 -20.41 -9.27
C TYR A 197 7.17 -20.03 -10.47
N ARG A 198 5.83 -20.07 -10.35
CA ARG A 198 4.89 -19.65 -11.40
C ARG A 198 4.97 -18.16 -11.72
N GLN A 199 5.10 -17.31 -10.70
CA GLN A 199 5.30 -15.87 -10.91
C GLN A 199 6.60 -15.58 -11.65
N ASN A 200 7.69 -16.28 -11.32
CA ASN A 200 8.95 -16.15 -12.04
C ASN A 200 8.85 -16.66 -13.48
N GLN A 201 8.12 -17.76 -13.72
CA GLN A 201 7.92 -18.29 -15.07
C GLN A 201 7.13 -17.29 -15.94
N ILE A 202 6.00 -16.77 -15.45
CA ILE A 202 5.19 -15.83 -16.24
C ILE A 202 5.91 -14.50 -16.46
N MET A 203 6.66 -14.01 -15.48
CA MET A 203 7.51 -12.82 -15.62
C MET A 203 8.57 -13.04 -16.68
N GLY A 204 9.34 -14.14 -16.60
CA GLY A 204 10.37 -14.49 -17.59
C GLY A 204 9.80 -14.60 -19.01
N ARG A 205 8.67 -15.26 -19.17
CA ARG A 205 7.98 -15.35 -20.46
C ARG A 205 7.57 -13.96 -20.97
N THR A 206 6.98 -13.13 -20.15
CA THR A 206 6.54 -11.80 -20.56
C THR A 206 7.71 -10.92 -21.00
N ILE A 207 8.86 -11.05 -20.33
CA ILE A 207 10.08 -10.34 -20.73
C ILE A 207 10.57 -10.84 -22.09
N LEU A 208 10.64 -12.15 -22.30
CA LEU A 208 11.10 -12.76 -23.56
C LEU A 208 10.20 -12.41 -24.75
N GLU A 209 8.89 -12.32 -24.54
CA GLU A 209 7.90 -12.01 -25.57
C GLU A 209 7.60 -10.49 -25.67
N SER A 210 8.27 -9.66 -24.87
CA SER A 210 8.06 -8.21 -24.91
C SER A 210 8.53 -7.58 -26.21
N ILE A 211 7.86 -6.52 -26.61
CA ILE A 211 8.12 -5.79 -27.85
C ILE A 211 8.68 -4.40 -27.53
N MET A 212 9.78 -4.06 -28.18
CA MET A 212 10.34 -2.71 -28.14
C MET A 212 9.75 -1.87 -29.25
N LEU A 213 9.26 -0.69 -28.92
CA LEU A 213 8.65 0.29 -29.82
C LEU A 213 9.34 1.65 -29.68
N LEU A 214 9.08 2.57 -30.61
CA LEU A 214 9.56 3.94 -30.56
C LEU A 214 11.09 4.03 -30.38
N ASP A 215 11.82 3.35 -31.24
CA ASP A 215 13.29 3.28 -31.21
C ASP A 215 13.87 2.83 -29.84
N GLY A 216 13.16 1.88 -29.21
CA GLY A 216 13.58 1.31 -27.93
C GLY A 216 13.16 2.09 -26.70
N LYS A 217 12.39 3.18 -26.86
CA LYS A 217 11.93 4.01 -25.74
C LYS A 217 10.69 3.47 -25.03
N CYS A 218 9.93 2.62 -25.70
CA CYS A 218 8.74 2.01 -25.12
C CYS A 218 8.86 0.48 -25.16
N ILE A 219 8.59 -0.20 -24.05
CA ILE A 219 8.50 -1.65 -23.98
C ILE A 219 7.08 -2.08 -23.63
N VAL A 220 6.59 -3.09 -24.34
CA VAL A 220 5.22 -3.60 -24.15
C VAL A 220 5.27 -5.10 -23.88
N GLY A 221 4.67 -5.52 -22.76
CA GLY A 221 4.43 -6.92 -22.42
C GLY A 221 2.94 -7.23 -22.41
N VAL A 222 2.56 -8.40 -22.92
CA VAL A 222 1.16 -8.85 -22.99
C VAL A 222 1.00 -10.25 -22.43
N VAL A 223 0.03 -10.43 -21.54
CA VAL A 223 -0.36 -11.74 -21.00
C VAL A 223 -1.83 -12.01 -21.32
N SER A 224 -2.08 -12.92 -22.24
CA SER A 224 -3.44 -13.32 -22.61
C SER A 224 -4.06 -14.26 -21.57
N GLN A 225 -5.39 -14.40 -21.60
CA GLN A 225 -6.13 -15.37 -20.78
C GLN A 225 -5.57 -16.79 -20.93
N ARG A 226 -5.30 -17.23 -22.16
CA ARG A 226 -4.72 -18.56 -22.46
C ARG A 226 -3.35 -18.75 -21.80
N VAL A 227 -2.55 -17.69 -21.74
CA VAL A 227 -1.22 -17.74 -21.10
C VAL A 227 -1.37 -17.86 -19.58
N MET A 228 -2.29 -17.11 -18.98
CA MET A 228 -2.57 -17.21 -17.55
C MET A 228 -3.06 -18.64 -17.20
N GLU A 229 -3.98 -19.18 -17.97
CA GLU A 229 -4.48 -20.55 -17.78
C GLU A 229 -3.37 -21.61 -17.90
N PHE A 230 -2.49 -21.46 -18.89
CA PHE A 230 -1.37 -22.38 -19.08
C PHE A 230 -0.42 -22.43 -17.88
N TYR A 231 -0.12 -21.27 -17.27
CA TYR A 231 0.75 -21.21 -16.08
C TYR A 231 -0.01 -21.41 -14.76
N GLY A 232 -1.35 -21.45 -14.80
CA GLY A 232 -2.19 -21.52 -13.62
C GLY A 232 -2.00 -20.31 -12.71
N VAL A 233 -1.90 -19.12 -13.30
CA VAL A 233 -1.74 -17.83 -12.61
C VAL A 233 -3.00 -16.98 -12.72
N THR A 234 -3.16 -16.09 -11.76
CA THR A 234 -4.25 -15.10 -11.67
C THR A 234 -3.70 -13.68 -11.83
N PRO A 235 -4.52 -12.64 -11.99
CA PRO A 235 -4.04 -11.26 -11.99
C PRO A 235 -3.16 -10.87 -10.79
N LYS A 236 -3.38 -11.48 -9.61
CA LYS A 236 -2.58 -11.25 -8.41
C LYS A 236 -1.12 -11.75 -8.56
N ASP A 237 -0.88 -12.71 -9.44
CA ASP A 237 0.44 -13.28 -9.70
C ASP A 237 1.27 -12.49 -10.72
N LEU A 238 0.69 -11.46 -11.33
CA LEU A 238 1.32 -10.65 -12.39
C LEU A 238 1.99 -9.38 -11.85
N ASP A 239 1.97 -9.21 -10.54
CA ASP A 239 2.53 -8.03 -9.88
C ASP A 239 4.05 -7.93 -10.07
N GLY A 240 4.54 -6.69 -10.31
CA GLY A 240 5.95 -6.41 -10.55
C GLY A 240 6.44 -6.62 -11.99
N ILE A 241 5.64 -7.21 -12.90
CA ILE A 241 6.05 -7.42 -14.31
C ILE A 241 6.30 -6.09 -15.01
N VAL A 242 5.40 -5.11 -14.85
CA VAL A 242 5.56 -3.79 -15.48
C VAL A 242 6.81 -3.06 -14.98
N ASP A 243 7.14 -3.23 -13.70
CA ASP A 243 8.33 -2.61 -13.11
C ASP A 243 9.62 -3.27 -13.63
N GLN A 244 9.59 -4.59 -13.82
CA GLN A 244 10.71 -5.32 -14.45
C GLN A 244 10.91 -4.92 -15.92
N LEU A 245 9.85 -4.68 -16.66
CA LEU A 245 9.94 -4.14 -18.01
C LEU A 245 10.54 -2.71 -18.01
N ARG A 246 10.11 -1.86 -17.08
CA ARG A 246 10.54 -0.47 -16.94
C ARG A 246 12.04 -0.31 -16.72
N VAL A 247 12.68 -1.22 -15.99
CA VAL A 247 14.12 -1.13 -15.69
C VAL A 247 15.02 -1.55 -16.84
N THR A 248 14.46 -1.85 -18.01
CA THR A 248 15.23 -2.12 -19.24
C THR A 248 15.96 -0.85 -19.69
N ARG A 249 17.25 -0.97 -19.98
CA ARG A 249 18.08 0.17 -20.40
C ARG A 249 17.52 0.86 -21.65
N GLY A 250 17.37 2.17 -21.58
CA GLY A 250 16.88 3.01 -22.70
C GLY A 250 15.36 3.17 -22.73
N VAL A 251 14.61 2.38 -21.96
CA VAL A 251 13.16 2.49 -21.87
C VAL A 251 12.77 3.75 -21.10
N GLU A 252 11.86 4.52 -21.66
CA GLU A 252 11.20 5.66 -21.02
C GLU A 252 9.82 5.29 -20.49
N VAL A 253 9.10 4.40 -21.20
CA VAL A 253 7.77 3.92 -20.80
C VAL A 253 7.68 2.40 -20.91
N ALA A 254 7.17 1.77 -19.88
CA ALA A 254 6.74 0.37 -19.92
C ALA A 254 5.23 0.27 -19.87
N ILE A 255 4.67 -0.58 -20.73
CA ILE A 255 3.24 -0.89 -20.79
C ILE A 255 3.08 -2.39 -20.61
N PHE A 256 2.24 -2.78 -19.67
CA PHE A 256 1.91 -4.18 -19.42
C PHE A 256 0.41 -4.37 -19.52
N LEU A 257 -0.02 -5.30 -20.39
CA LEU A 257 -1.41 -5.64 -20.60
C LEU A 257 -1.67 -7.08 -20.16
N TYR A 258 -2.76 -7.31 -19.43
CA TYR A 258 -3.23 -8.66 -19.15
C TYR A 258 -4.75 -8.77 -19.25
N ALA A 259 -5.21 -9.92 -19.72
CA ALA A 259 -6.63 -10.18 -19.92
C ALA A 259 -7.35 -10.27 -18.55
N VAL A 260 -8.52 -9.61 -18.43
CA VAL A 260 -9.42 -9.68 -17.27
C VAL A 260 -10.82 -10.17 -17.67
N GLY A 261 -11.07 -10.28 -18.95
CA GLY A 261 -12.34 -10.77 -19.51
C GLY A 261 -12.20 -11.08 -21.01
N THR A 262 -13.31 -11.42 -21.64
CA THR A 262 -13.36 -11.65 -23.09
C THR A 262 -13.15 -10.33 -23.82
N GLN A 263 -12.01 -10.19 -24.48
CA GLN A 263 -11.60 -8.95 -25.19
C GLN A 263 -11.43 -7.73 -24.24
N GLU A 264 -11.22 -7.96 -22.97
CA GLU A 264 -10.98 -6.93 -21.98
C GLU A 264 -9.59 -7.10 -21.37
N TYR A 265 -8.80 -6.05 -21.35
CA TYR A 265 -7.44 -6.02 -20.83
C TYR A 265 -7.27 -4.91 -19.80
N LYS A 266 -6.66 -5.26 -18.68
CA LYS A 266 -6.13 -4.25 -17.78
C LYS A 266 -4.74 -3.83 -18.24
N VAL A 267 -4.51 -2.52 -18.27
CA VAL A 267 -3.27 -1.90 -18.73
C VAL A 267 -2.60 -1.23 -17.53
N SER A 268 -1.35 -1.57 -17.30
CA SER A 268 -0.50 -0.91 -16.31
C SER A 268 0.64 -0.21 -17.03
N MET A 269 0.89 1.05 -16.69
CA MET A 269 1.93 1.88 -17.31
C MET A 269 2.89 2.40 -16.25
N ARG A 270 4.18 2.43 -16.60
CA ARG A 270 5.22 3.05 -15.78
C ARG A 270 6.08 3.95 -16.64
N SER A 271 6.51 5.09 -16.07
CA SER A 271 7.40 6.04 -16.73
C SER A 271 8.69 6.25 -15.94
N ASN A 272 9.81 6.37 -16.64
CA ASN A 272 11.09 6.75 -16.06
C ASN A 272 11.27 8.28 -15.94
N GLY A 273 10.24 9.06 -16.28
CA GLY A 273 10.14 10.48 -15.96
C GLY A 273 9.91 11.43 -17.13
N GLY A 274 10.10 10.97 -18.37
CA GLY A 274 9.91 11.82 -19.56
C GLY A 274 8.45 11.92 -20.05
N VAL A 275 7.58 11.01 -19.62
CA VAL A 275 6.20 10.89 -20.10
C VAL A 275 5.24 10.83 -18.90
N ASP A 276 4.17 11.64 -18.96
CA ASP A 276 3.05 11.56 -18.03
C ASP A 276 2.10 10.43 -18.42
N VAL A 277 2.25 9.26 -17.78
CA VAL A 277 1.39 8.10 -18.08
C VAL A 277 0.00 8.25 -17.46
N SER A 278 -0.22 9.17 -16.52
CA SER A 278 -1.56 9.42 -15.98
C SER A 278 -2.45 10.10 -17.00
N ALA A 279 -1.91 11.07 -17.75
CA ALA A 279 -2.63 11.72 -18.85
C ALA A 279 -3.01 10.72 -19.95
N VAL A 280 -2.10 9.76 -20.25
CA VAL A 280 -2.40 8.66 -21.19
C VAL A 280 -3.54 7.79 -20.63
N ALA A 281 -3.46 7.34 -19.36
CA ALA A 281 -4.50 6.50 -18.77
C ALA A 281 -5.86 7.19 -18.75
N GLN A 282 -5.91 8.49 -18.44
CA GLN A 282 -7.14 9.29 -18.42
C GLN A 282 -7.84 9.31 -19.77
N SER A 283 -7.09 9.34 -20.89
CA SER A 283 -7.68 9.31 -22.24
C SER A 283 -8.40 7.99 -22.57
N PHE A 284 -8.16 6.93 -21.76
CA PHE A 284 -8.83 5.63 -21.83
C PHE A 284 -9.74 5.39 -20.61
N GLY A 285 -10.16 6.44 -19.89
CA GLY A 285 -11.05 6.31 -18.73
C GLY A 285 -10.38 5.75 -17.46
N GLY A 286 -9.06 5.69 -17.44
CA GLY A 286 -8.27 5.28 -16.28
C GLY A 286 -7.71 6.46 -15.49
N GLY A 287 -6.61 6.22 -14.72
CA GLY A 287 -5.96 7.24 -13.91
C GLY A 287 -4.71 6.74 -13.21
N GLY A 288 -4.16 7.58 -12.37
CA GLY A 288 -2.97 7.28 -11.58
C GLY A 288 -2.08 8.51 -11.38
N HIS A 289 -0.81 8.25 -11.15
CA HIS A 289 0.23 9.28 -10.99
C HIS A 289 1.02 9.45 -12.29
N VAL A 290 1.74 10.57 -12.40
CA VAL A 290 2.59 10.91 -13.58
C VAL A 290 3.51 9.75 -14.00
N ARG A 291 4.05 8.98 -13.03
CA ARG A 291 4.98 7.87 -13.30
C ARG A 291 4.36 6.47 -13.23
N ALA A 292 3.13 6.33 -12.73
CA ALA A 292 2.46 5.04 -12.56
C ALA A 292 0.96 5.20 -12.71
N ALA A 293 0.39 4.65 -13.77
CA ALA A 293 -1.02 4.77 -14.08
C ALA A 293 -1.55 3.49 -14.73
N GLY A 294 -2.88 3.37 -14.81
CA GLY A 294 -3.52 2.24 -15.44
C GLY A 294 -4.93 2.54 -15.92
N CYS A 295 -5.41 1.72 -16.84
CA CYS A 295 -6.77 1.77 -17.37
C CYS A 295 -7.25 0.34 -17.67
N THR A 296 -8.51 0.22 -18.07
CA THR A 296 -9.07 -1.00 -18.64
C THR A 296 -9.54 -0.71 -20.05
N MET A 297 -9.26 -1.60 -20.99
CA MET A 297 -9.57 -1.46 -22.42
C MET A 297 -10.30 -2.70 -22.91
#